data_63ee8c11ec871d27a696bcdaa62a5a78
#
_entry.id   63ee8c11ec871d27a696bcdaa62a5a78
#
_cell.length_a   1.000
_cell.length_b   1.000
_cell.length_c   1.000
_cell.angle_alpha   90.00
_cell.angle_beta   90.00
_cell.angle_gamma   90.00
#
_symmetry.space_group_name_H-M   'P 1'
#
loop_
_entity.id
_entity.type
_entity.pdbx_description
1 polymer ?
#
loop_
_entity_poly.entity_id
_entity_poly.type
_entity_poly.pdbx_seq_one_letter_code
_entity_poly.pdbx_strand_id
1 'polypeptide(L)'
;MPRINGIDLFERRVGSGSPVVVLHGGPGAHYDYLLPGFDALANGHELIYYDQRGGGKSPVSRETPVGWQEHVADLEALRIYWGLERLTIAGYSWGGLLAMLYATEFPARVERLALISAAPTWRAARDEFERRFSLRTMSPELQAARQSLRESGLREKDPAAHALRIFELAVAGYFHDPARAVSLTPFRVTERTRADVWNSLGDYDIRPQLRQLTIPSLVFHGDDDPIPLEAAGAAADCLHADFHVAHDCGHVPYVEAFEEFKDVVGEFLGR
;
A
#
# COMPACT_ATOMS: atom_id res chain seq x y z
N MET A 1 -5.29 14.39 16.60
CA MET A 1 -4.90 12.98 16.42
C MET A 1 -5.74 12.16 17.39
N PRO A 2 -6.53 11.18 16.93
CA PRO A 2 -7.26 10.29 17.82
C PRO A 2 -6.30 9.39 18.61
N ARG A 3 -6.68 9.12 19.88
CA ARG A 3 -5.98 8.13 20.69
C ARG A 3 -6.69 6.79 20.59
N ILE A 4 -6.07 5.86 19.90
CA ILE A 4 -6.62 4.55 19.52
C ILE A 4 -5.74 3.45 20.10
N ASN A 5 -6.33 2.52 20.85
CA ASN A 5 -5.61 1.39 21.46
C ASN A 5 -4.31 1.81 22.17
N GLY A 6 -4.35 2.95 22.88
CA GLY A 6 -3.24 3.48 23.66
C GLY A 6 -2.18 4.26 22.89
N ILE A 7 -2.32 4.45 21.57
CA ILE A 7 -1.40 5.21 20.74
C ILE A 7 -2.10 6.38 20.04
N ASP A 8 -1.34 7.41 19.66
CA ASP A 8 -1.86 8.55 18.91
C ASP A 8 -1.67 8.27 17.42
N LEU A 9 -2.76 8.20 16.65
CA LEU A 9 -2.74 7.97 15.21
C LEU A 9 -2.95 9.29 14.47
N PHE A 10 -2.07 9.59 13.53
CA PHE A 10 -2.23 10.74 12.65
C PHE A 10 -3.29 10.43 11.60
N GLU A 11 -4.20 11.37 11.35
CA GLU A 11 -5.17 11.29 10.27
C GLU A 11 -5.18 12.58 9.42
N ARG A 12 -5.56 12.42 8.16
CA ARG A 12 -5.82 13.51 7.20
C ARG A 12 -7.11 13.19 6.45
N ARG A 13 -7.95 14.19 6.28
CA ARG A 13 -9.18 14.09 5.46
C ARG A 13 -9.13 15.07 4.30
N VAL A 14 -9.65 14.66 3.16
CA VAL A 14 -9.74 15.49 1.96
C VAL A 14 -10.97 15.14 1.14
N GLY A 15 -11.59 16.14 0.51
CA GLY A 15 -12.82 15.97 -0.23
C GLY A 15 -14.07 16.02 0.66
N SER A 16 -15.19 15.60 0.11
CA SER A 16 -16.49 15.54 0.79
C SER A 16 -17.39 14.53 0.08
N GLY A 17 -18.30 13.89 0.83
CA GLY A 17 -19.21 12.86 0.33
C GLY A 17 -19.09 11.58 1.11
N SER A 18 -19.26 10.43 0.45
CA SER A 18 -19.15 9.12 1.09
C SER A 18 -17.72 8.86 1.57
N PRO A 19 -17.54 8.43 2.84
CA PRO A 19 -16.22 8.21 3.39
C PRO A 19 -15.53 6.99 2.76
N VAL A 20 -14.27 7.17 2.36
CA VAL A 20 -13.38 6.12 1.87
C VAL A 20 -12.10 6.13 2.71
N VAL A 21 -11.81 5.01 3.35
CA VAL A 21 -10.57 4.86 4.14
C VAL A 21 -9.45 4.41 3.22
N VAL A 22 -8.36 5.19 3.17
CA VAL A 22 -7.19 4.88 2.34
C VAL A 22 -6.09 4.26 3.21
N LEU A 23 -5.74 3.02 2.93
CA LEU A 23 -4.69 2.28 3.62
C LEU A 23 -3.41 2.29 2.79
N HIS A 24 -2.36 2.94 3.32
CA HIS A 24 -1.06 2.99 2.66
C HIS A 24 -0.33 1.65 2.72
N GLY A 25 0.61 1.45 1.80
CA GLY A 25 1.47 0.29 1.72
C GLY A 25 2.66 0.33 2.68
N GLY A 26 3.56 -0.67 2.52
CA GLY A 26 4.81 -0.82 3.25
C GLY A 26 4.61 -0.75 4.75
N PRO A 27 4.43 -1.82 5.53
CA PRO A 27 4.25 -1.66 6.98
C PRO A 27 5.35 -0.75 7.54
N GLY A 28 4.96 0.25 8.35
CA GLY A 28 5.89 1.26 8.88
C GLY A 28 6.21 2.44 7.96
N ALA A 29 5.57 2.56 6.78
CA ALA A 29 5.60 3.78 5.96
C ALA A 29 4.58 4.81 6.45
N HIS A 30 4.15 5.72 5.59
CA HIS A 30 3.17 6.76 5.84
C HIS A 30 2.36 7.06 4.58
N TYR A 31 1.22 7.76 4.70
CA TYR A 31 0.30 8.00 3.59
C TYR A 31 0.83 8.98 2.53
N ASP A 32 1.73 9.90 2.88
CA ASP A 32 2.11 11.06 2.03
C ASP A 32 2.61 10.64 0.63
N TYR A 33 3.22 9.46 0.49
CA TYR A 33 3.74 9.01 -0.80
C TYR A 33 2.66 8.55 -1.79
N LEU A 34 1.43 8.39 -1.34
CA LEU A 34 0.28 8.15 -2.20
C LEU A 34 -0.18 9.43 -2.93
N LEU A 35 0.34 10.59 -2.48
CA LEU A 35 -0.08 11.89 -3.01
C LEU A 35 0.80 12.32 -4.20
N PRO A 36 0.23 13.08 -5.16
CA PRO A 36 -1.18 13.50 -5.21
C PRO A 36 -2.12 12.45 -5.81
N GLY A 37 -1.61 11.30 -6.27
CA GLY A 37 -2.38 10.34 -7.07
C GLY A 37 -3.70 9.89 -6.43
N PHE A 38 -3.67 9.51 -5.16
CA PHE A 38 -4.89 9.07 -4.47
C PHE A 38 -5.86 10.23 -4.16
N ASP A 39 -5.41 11.47 -4.02
CA ASP A 39 -6.31 12.62 -3.81
C ASP A 39 -7.25 12.85 -5.01
N ALA A 40 -6.90 12.36 -6.20
CA ALA A 40 -7.79 12.41 -7.36
C ALA A 40 -9.08 11.58 -7.18
N LEU A 41 -9.10 10.64 -6.24
CA LEU A 41 -10.29 9.86 -5.88
C LEU A 41 -11.26 10.63 -4.98
N ALA A 42 -10.95 11.86 -4.55
CA ALA A 42 -11.79 12.67 -3.67
C ALA A 42 -13.04 13.26 -4.38
N ASN A 43 -13.20 13.01 -5.67
CA ASN A 43 -14.40 13.46 -6.41
C ASN A 43 -15.65 12.69 -5.95
N GLY A 44 -16.49 13.34 -5.14
CA GLY A 44 -17.68 12.73 -4.54
C GLY A 44 -17.42 11.90 -3.27
N HIS A 45 -16.17 11.87 -2.79
CA HIS A 45 -15.77 11.10 -1.60
C HIS A 45 -15.02 11.97 -0.59
N GLU A 46 -15.17 11.64 0.70
CA GLU A 46 -14.26 12.07 1.76
C GLU A 46 -13.20 10.98 1.95
N LEU A 47 -11.97 11.24 1.51
CA LEU A 47 -10.86 10.32 1.72
C LEU A 47 -10.30 10.50 3.13
N ILE A 48 -10.23 9.41 3.88
CA ILE A 48 -9.67 9.37 5.24
C ILE A 48 -8.36 8.59 5.19
N TYR A 49 -7.26 9.32 5.27
CA TYR A 49 -5.93 8.76 5.42
C TYR A 49 -5.55 8.70 6.88
N TYR A 50 -4.80 7.70 7.28
CA TYR A 50 -4.11 7.70 8.56
C TYR A 50 -2.74 7.03 8.42
N ASP A 51 -1.77 7.48 9.20
CA ASP A 51 -0.51 6.77 9.33
C ASP A 51 -0.72 5.59 10.29
N GLN A 52 -0.46 4.38 9.79
CA GLN A 52 -0.60 3.17 10.57
C GLN A 52 0.42 3.15 11.71
N ARG A 53 0.11 2.39 12.79
CA ARG A 53 0.97 2.30 13.98
C ARG A 53 2.43 2.02 13.62
N GLY A 54 3.35 2.71 14.27
CA GLY A 54 4.79 2.55 14.07
C GLY A 54 5.34 3.11 12.77
N GLY A 55 4.52 3.83 11.98
CA GLY A 55 4.91 4.52 10.75
C GLY A 55 4.66 6.02 10.80
N GLY A 56 5.35 6.77 9.97
CA GLY A 56 5.12 8.20 9.74
C GLY A 56 4.99 9.06 11.00
N LYS A 57 3.83 9.70 11.11
CA LYS A 57 3.45 10.59 12.23
C LYS A 57 2.71 9.85 13.37
N SER A 58 2.69 8.50 13.32
CA SER A 58 2.12 7.62 14.34
C SER A 58 3.21 6.75 15.00
N PRO A 59 4.28 7.34 15.55
CA PRO A 59 5.37 6.60 16.17
C PRO A 59 4.89 5.86 17.42
N VAL A 60 5.54 4.74 17.73
CA VAL A 60 5.29 3.97 18.95
C VAL A 60 6.61 3.65 19.66
N SER A 61 6.51 3.33 20.96
CA SER A 61 7.68 2.89 21.72
C SER A 61 8.16 1.49 21.26
N ARG A 62 9.36 1.10 21.66
CA ARG A 62 9.91 -0.21 21.29
C ARG A 62 9.15 -1.38 21.91
N GLU A 63 8.50 -1.16 23.02
CA GLU A 63 7.72 -2.14 23.77
C GLU A 63 6.30 -2.31 23.21
N THR A 64 5.83 -1.35 22.40
CA THR A 64 4.48 -1.38 21.82
C THR A 64 4.42 -2.42 20.70
N PRO A 65 3.50 -3.39 20.76
CA PRO A 65 3.30 -4.35 19.67
C PRO A 65 2.87 -3.67 18.36
N VAL A 66 3.38 -4.18 17.23
CA VAL A 66 3.09 -3.66 15.89
C VAL A 66 2.79 -4.77 14.89
N GLY A 67 2.30 -5.93 15.36
CA GLY A 67 1.92 -7.03 14.50
C GLY A 67 0.66 -6.72 13.66
N TRP A 68 0.31 -7.61 12.74
CA TRP A 68 -0.85 -7.42 11.86
C TRP A 68 -2.17 -7.37 12.63
N GLN A 69 -2.29 -8.12 13.73
CA GLN A 69 -3.49 -8.12 14.58
C GLN A 69 -3.74 -6.74 15.20
N GLU A 70 -2.67 -6.07 15.63
CA GLU A 70 -2.76 -4.72 16.16
C GLU A 70 -3.17 -3.70 15.10
N HIS A 71 -2.73 -3.87 13.84
CA HIS A 71 -3.16 -3.03 12.73
C HIS A 71 -4.66 -3.22 12.43
N VAL A 72 -5.14 -4.45 12.44
CA VAL A 72 -6.56 -4.78 12.27
C VAL A 72 -7.40 -4.20 13.42
N ALA A 73 -6.93 -4.35 14.67
CA ALA A 73 -7.61 -3.80 15.84
C ALA A 73 -7.66 -2.27 15.83
N ASP A 74 -6.62 -1.61 15.33
CA ASP A 74 -6.62 -0.15 15.16
C ASP A 74 -7.63 0.30 14.12
N LEU A 75 -7.73 -0.40 12.99
CA LEU A 75 -8.70 -0.05 11.95
C LEU A 75 -10.14 -0.20 12.45
N GLU A 76 -10.46 -1.24 13.24
CA GLU A 76 -11.77 -1.39 13.85
C GLU A 76 -12.05 -0.29 14.87
N ALA A 77 -11.09 0.05 15.72
CA ALA A 77 -11.25 1.13 16.68
C ALA A 77 -11.38 2.51 15.99
N LEU A 78 -10.66 2.73 14.87
CA LEU A 78 -10.83 3.93 14.04
C LEU A 78 -12.21 3.99 13.39
N ARG A 79 -12.73 2.87 12.86
CA ARG A 79 -14.09 2.79 12.33
C ARG A 79 -15.12 3.28 13.36
N ILE A 80 -14.99 2.79 14.60
CA ILE A 80 -15.87 3.18 15.73
C ILE A 80 -15.68 4.67 16.06
N TYR A 81 -14.43 5.14 16.13
CA TYR A 81 -14.10 6.55 16.38
C TYR A 81 -14.70 7.48 15.33
N TRP A 82 -14.67 7.08 14.04
CA TRP A 82 -15.28 7.84 12.95
C TRP A 82 -16.80 7.74 12.88
N GLY A 83 -17.42 6.88 13.70
CA GLY A 83 -18.87 6.66 13.70
C GLY A 83 -19.38 5.95 12.44
N LEU A 84 -18.53 5.20 11.76
CA LEU A 84 -18.89 4.50 10.52
C LEU A 84 -19.45 3.10 10.86
N GLU A 85 -20.59 2.75 10.29
CA GLU A 85 -21.17 1.40 10.44
C GLU A 85 -20.34 0.37 9.67
N ARG A 86 -20.00 0.69 8.43
CA ARG A 86 -19.17 -0.11 7.52
C ARG A 86 -18.13 0.76 6.85
N LEU A 87 -17.04 0.17 6.39
CA LEU A 87 -15.93 0.82 5.71
C LEU A 87 -15.94 0.52 4.21
N THR A 88 -15.86 1.56 3.39
CA THR A 88 -15.32 1.47 2.02
C THR A 88 -13.82 1.70 2.12
N ILE A 89 -13.01 0.75 1.64
CA ILE A 89 -11.56 0.75 1.82
C ILE A 89 -10.86 0.76 0.47
N ALA A 90 -9.95 1.70 0.26
CA ALA A 90 -8.98 1.69 -0.82
C ALA A 90 -7.60 1.34 -0.25
N GLY A 91 -7.13 0.11 -0.49
CA GLY A 91 -5.89 -0.40 0.08
C GLY A 91 -4.80 -0.59 -0.97
N TYR A 92 -3.63 0.04 -0.76
CA TYR A 92 -2.47 -0.08 -1.63
C TYR A 92 -1.41 -1.01 -1.02
N SER A 93 -0.91 -1.96 -1.81
CA SER A 93 0.19 -2.85 -1.42
C SER A 93 -0.10 -3.58 -0.08
N TRP A 94 0.72 -3.38 0.95
CA TRP A 94 0.43 -3.86 2.31
C TRP A 94 -0.95 -3.40 2.80
N GLY A 95 -1.36 -2.15 2.51
CA GLY A 95 -2.69 -1.65 2.85
C GLY A 95 -3.81 -2.46 2.22
N GLY A 96 -3.59 -3.04 1.04
CA GLY A 96 -4.52 -3.99 0.41
C GLY A 96 -4.60 -5.32 1.16
N LEU A 97 -3.47 -5.86 1.61
CA LEU A 97 -3.46 -7.06 2.47
C LEU A 97 -4.11 -6.78 3.82
N LEU A 98 -3.84 -5.63 4.44
CA LEU A 98 -4.49 -5.21 5.68
C LEU A 98 -6.00 -5.10 5.53
N ALA A 99 -6.49 -4.55 4.40
CA ALA A 99 -7.91 -4.49 4.08
C ALA A 99 -8.55 -5.89 4.00
N MET A 100 -7.85 -6.82 3.35
CA MET A 100 -8.30 -8.23 3.26
C MET A 100 -8.29 -8.93 4.62
N LEU A 101 -7.25 -8.75 5.44
CA LEU A 101 -7.17 -9.28 6.80
C LEU A 101 -8.30 -8.70 7.68
N TYR A 102 -8.55 -7.40 7.59
CA TYR A 102 -9.66 -6.77 8.30
C TYR A 102 -11.02 -7.34 7.85
N ALA A 103 -11.21 -7.54 6.55
CA ALA A 103 -12.46 -8.10 6.02
C ALA A 103 -12.69 -9.56 6.46
N THR A 104 -11.63 -10.36 6.65
CA THR A 104 -11.77 -11.72 7.18
C THR A 104 -12.16 -11.74 8.66
N GLU A 105 -11.70 -10.78 9.45
CA GLU A 105 -12.04 -10.67 10.88
C GLU A 105 -13.41 -9.98 11.11
N PHE A 106 -13.73 -8.99 10.28
CA PHE A 106 -14.93 -8.15 10.43
C PHE A 106 -15.76 -8.05 9.13
N PRO A 107 -16.23 -9.16 8.55
CA PRO A 107 -16.87 -9.14 7.22
C PRO A 107 -18.13 -8.26 7.18
N ALA A 108 -18.90 -8.20 8.27
CA ALA A 108 -20.08 -7.34 8.37
C ALA A 108 -19.76 -5.83 8.50
N ARG A 109 -18.48 -5.48 8.65
CA ARG A 109 -18.02 -4.09 8.81
C ARG A 109 -17.38 -3.52 7.55
N VAL A 110 -17.40 -4.27 6.44
CA VAL A 110 -16.86 -3.80 5.16
C VAL A 110 -18.00 -3.63 4.17
N GLU A 111 -18.05 -2.47 3.55
CA GLU A 111 -18.98 -2.13 2.49
C GLU A 111 -18.41 -2.54 1.13
N ARG A 112 -17.13 -2.23 0.90
CA ARG A 112 -16.48 -2.35 -0.40
C ARG A 112 -14.95 -2.35 -0.27
N LEU A 113 -14.27 -3.10 -1.14
CA LEU A 113 -12.80 -3.18 -1.19
C LEU A 113 -12.27 -2.79 -2.56
N ALA A 114 -11.48 -1.72 -2.66
CA ALA A 114 -10.61 -1.43 -3.79
C ALA A 114 -9.17 -1.80 -3.42
N LEU A 115 -8.63 -2.84 -4.05
CA LEU A 115 -7.32 -3.41 -3.77
C LEU A 115 -6.35 -3.03 -4.90
N ILE A 116 -5.44 -2.10 -4.63
CA ILE A 116 -4.53 -1.51 -5.61
C ILE A 116 -3.14 -2.12 -5.42
N SER A 117 -2.64 -2.87 -6.39
CA SER A 117 -1.34 -3.57 -6.31
C SER A 117 -1.15 -4.24 -4.94
N ALA A 118 -2.21 -4.92 -4.45
CA ALA A 118 -2.27 -5.45 -3.09
C ALA A 118 -1.19 -6.51 -2.85
N ALA A 119 -0.59 -6.50 -1.66
CA ALA A 119 0.37 -7.54 -1.27
C ALA A 119 -0.29 -8.93 -1.29
N PRO A 120 0.47 -9.99 -1.64
CA PRO A 120 -0.05 -11.32 -1.85
C PRO A 120 -0.78 -11.91 -0.63
N THR A 121 -1.80 -12.72 -0.90
CA THR A 121 -2.66 -13.33 0.12
C THR A 121 -2.08 -14.61 0.74
N TRP A 122 -0.87 -15.02 0.34
CA TRP A 122 -0.14 -16.15 0.92
C TRP A 122 1.37 -15.95 0.86
N ARG A 123 2.08 -16.61 1.78
CA ARG A 123 3.51 -16.42 2.03
C ARG A 123 4.39 -16.67 0.81
N ALA A 124 4.22 -17.78 0.10
CA ALA A 124 5.10 -18.12 -1.01
C ALA A 124 5.02 -17.09 -2.17
N ALA A 125 3.85 -16.51 -2.44
CA ALA A 125 3.74 -15.44 -3.45
C ALA A 125 4.40 -14.14 -2.97
N ARG A 126 4.39 -13.87 -1.67
CA ARG A 126 5.14 -12.75 -1.11
C ARG A 126 6.66 -12.96 -1.26
N ASP A 127 7.14 -14.16 -0.99
CA ASP A 127 8.57 -14.48 -1.16
C ASP A 127 8.99 -14.34 -2.63
N GLU A 128 8.12 -14.71 -3.59
CA GLU A 128 8.34 -14.49 -5.02
C GLU A 128 8.36 -12.99 -5.38
N PHE A 129 7.47 -12.19 -4.81
CA PHE A 129 7.52 -10.73 -4.95
C PHE A 129 8.87 -10.17 -4.49
N GLU A 130 9.33 -10.53 -3.30
CA GLU A 130 10.62 -10.07 -2.76
C GLU A 130 11.80 -10.47 -3.67
N ARG A 131 11.75 -11.69 -4.21
CA ARG A 131 12.74 -12.18 -5.17
C ARG A 131 12.73 -11.36 -6.47
N ARG A 132 11.54 -11.15 -7.07
CA ARG A 132 11.40 -10.36 -8.32
C ARG A 132 11.85 -8.91 -8.12
N PHE A 133 11.43 -8.29 -7.03
CA PHE A 133 11.83 -6.93 -6.68
C PHE A 133 13.35 -6.81 -6.48
N SER A 134 13.96 -7.77 -5.78
CA SER A 134 15.40 -7.82 -5.60
C SER A 134 16.14 -7.93 -6.94
N LEU A 135 15.69 -8.79 -7.84
CA LEU A 135 16.29 -8.91 -9.18
C LEU A 135 16.22 -7.62 -9.98
N ARG A 136 15.08 -6.92 -9.96
CA ARG A 136 14.91 -5.62 -10.64
C ARG A 136 15.83 -4.56 -10.07
N THR A 137 15.90 -4.45 -8.74
CA THR A 137 16.77 -3.47 -8.08
C THR A 137 18.27 -3.78 -8.23
N MET A 138 18.62 -5.01 -8.57
CA MET A 138 19.99 -5.45 -8.82
C MET A 138 20.31 -5.52 -10.32
N SER A 139 19.49 -4.94 -11.20
CA SER A 139 19.76 -4.89 -12.64
C SER A 139 21.09 -4.18 -12.94
N PRO A 140 21.80 -4.55 -14.03
CA PRO A 140 23.08 -3.92 -14.40
C PRO A 140 22.96 -2.40 -14.52
N GLU A 141 21.85 -1.89 -15.05
CA GLU A 141 21.58 -0.46 -15.27
C GLU A 141 21.48 0.29 -13.93
N LEU A 142 20.71 -0.25 -12.98
CA LEU A 142 20.58 0.36 -11.65
C LEU A 142 21.88 0.25 -10.83
N GLN A 143 22.64 -0.83 -11.00
CA GLN A 143 23.97 -0.96 -10.39
C GLN A 143 24.95 0.08 -10.94
N ALA A 144 24.98 0.28 -12.26
CA ALA A 144 25.80 1.31 -12.89
C ALA A 144 25.40 2.73 -12.42
N ALA A 145 24.08 3.01 -12.31
CA ALA A 145 23.58 4.28 -11.80
C ALA A 145 23.99 4.53 -10.34
N ARG A 146 23.95 3.50 -9.48
CA ARG A 146 24.43 3.59 -8.09
C ARG A 146 25.92 3.84 -8.01
N GLN A 147 26.71 3.19 -8.88
CA GLN A 147 28.14 3.42 -8.95
C GLN A 147 28.45 4.85 -9.40
N SER A 148 27.80 5.33 -10.47
CA SER A 148 27.94 6.71 -10.94
C SER A 148 27.58 7.73 -9.85
N LEU A 149 26.51 7.47 -9.07
CA LEU A 149 26.12 8.34 -7.96
C LEU A 149 27.20 8.39 -6.88
N ARG A 150 27.81 7.24 -6.53
CA ARG A 150 28.93 7.20 -5.54
C ARG A 150 30.13 8.01 -5.98
N GLU A 151 30.42 8.01 -7.29
CA GLU A 151 31.59 8.70 -7.88
C GLU A 151 31.32 10.17 -8.20
N SER A 152 30.08 10.63 -8.18
CA SER A 152 29.66 11.98 -8.61
C SER A 152 30.14 13.11 -7.69
N GLY A 153 30.50 12.80 -6.43
CA GLY A 153 30.76 13.82 -5.40
C GLY A 153 29.47 14.58 -4.97
N LEU A 154 28.28 14.10 -5.37
CA LEU A 154 27.03 14.76 -5.04
C LEU A 154 26.74 14.75 -3.53
N ARG A 155 27.19 13.71 -2.83
CA ARG A 155 27.03 13.58 -1.38
C ARG A 155 27.63 14.77 -0.60
N GLU A 156 28.78 15.24 -1.04
CA GLU A 156 29.50 16.36 -0.42
C GLU A 156 28.95 17.70 -0.90
N LYS A 157 28.57 17.80 -2.18
CA LYS A 157 28.09 19.04 -2.80
C LYS A 157 26.65 19.39 -2.43
N ASP A 158 25.74 18.37 -2.44
CA ASP A 158 24.34 18.50 -2.14
C ASP A 158 23.80 17.20 -1.51
N PRO A 159 23.91 17.07 -0.16
CA PRO A 159 23.44 15.88 0.55
C PRO A 159 21.94 15.58 0.35
N ALA A 160 21.11 16.62 0.16
CA ALA A 160 19.68 16.46 -0.04
C ALA A 160 19.37 15.84 -1.41
N ALA A 161 19.96 16.37 -2.48
CA ALA A 161 19.85 15.81 -3.82
C ALA A 161 20.43 14.37 -3.88
N HIS A 162 21.53 14.10 -3.18
CA HIS A 162 22.10 12.76 -3.07
C HIS A 162 21.12 11.79 -2.38
N ALA A 163 20.49 12.19 -1.26
CA ALA A 163 19.51 11.36 -0.55
C ALA A 163 18.27 11.07 -1.41
N LEU A 164 17.79 12.08 -2.16
CA LEU A 164 16.71 11.91 -3.12
C LEU A 164 17.07 10.88 -4.20
N ARG A 165 18.27 11.00 -4.78
CA ARG A 165 18.73 10.07 -5.81
C ARG A 165 18.90 8.64 -5.29
N ILE A 166 19.36 8.47 -4.04
CA ILE A 166 19.37 7.14 -3.37
C ILE A 166 17.96 6.56 -3.27
N PHE A 167 16.99 7.38 -2.86
CA PHE A 167 15.59 6.94 -2.77
C PHE A 167 15.05 6.50 -4.14
N GLU A 168 15.21 7.33 -5.17
CA GLU A 168 14.77 7.03 -6.54
C GLU A 168 15.33 5.70 -7.04
N LEU A 169 16.63 5.45 -6.85
CA LEU A 169 17.27 4.20 -7.21
C LEU A 169 16.82 3.00 -6.36
N ALA A 170 16.38 3.24 -5.12
CA ALA A 170 15.87 2.18 -4.26
C ALA A 170 14.46 1.73 -4.68
N VAL A 171 13.62 2.65 -5.14
CA VAL A 171 12.23 2.36 -5.54
C VAL A 171 12.07 2.06 -7.03
N ALA A 172 13.11 2.26 -7.85
CA ALA A 172 13.06 2.09 -9.29
C ALA A 172 12.57 0.69 -9.73
N GLY A 173 12.83 -0.37 -8.96
CA GLY A 173 12.36 -1.73 -9.22
C GLY A 173 10.84 -1.92 -9.08
N TYR A 174 10.11 -0.95 -8.55
CA TYR A 174 8.64 -0.95 -8.50
C TYR A 174 8.01 -0.53 -9.82
N PHE A 175 8.74 0.18 -10.66
CA PHE A 175 8.21 0.76 -11.90
C PHE A 175 8.44 -0.15 -13.10
N HIS A 176 7.51 -0.11 -14.05
CA HIS A 176 7.73 -0.63 -15.39
C HIS A 176 8.84 0.17 -16.08
N ASP A 177 8.72 1.51 -16.09
CA ASP A 177 9.81 2.40 -16.48
C ASP A 177 10.55 2.93 -15.23
N PRO A 178 11.76 2.40 -14.92
CA PRO A 178 12.55 2.84 -13.75
C PRO A 178 12.84 4.34 -13.70
N ALA A 179 12.81 5.03 -14.86
CA ALA A 179 13.04 6.48 -14.92
C ALA A 179 11.89 7.27 -14.26
N ARG A 180 10.69 6.70 -14.15
CA ARG A 180 9.54 7.32 -13.50
C ARG A 180 9.62 7.34 -11.98
N ALA A 181 10.60 6.69 -11.38
CA ALA A 181 10.84 6.73 -9.92
C ALA A 181 10.98 8.16 -9.37
N VAL A 182 11.42 9.13 -10.19
CA VAL A 182 11.49 10.56 -9.85
C VAL A 182 10.13 11.19 -9.55
N SER A 183 9.04 10.58 -10.01
CA SER A 183 7.68 11.08 -9.80
C SER A 183 7.05 10.57 -8.49
N LEU A 184 7.72 9.65 -7.79
CA LEU A 184 7.22 9.14 -6.51
C LEU A 184 7.65 10.06 -5.37
N THR A 185 6.68 10.48 -4.56
CA THR A 185 6.95 11.25 -3.35
C THR A 185 7.84 10.44 -2.39
N PRO A 186 8.98 10.99 -1.94
CA PRO A 186 9.90 10.27 -1.07
C PRO A 186 9.26 9.87 0.26
N PHE A 187 9.50 8.65 0.69
CA PHE A 187 9.04 8.13 1.98
C PHE A 187 10.12 7.34 2.71
N ARG A 188 9.86 7.10 3.97
CA ARG A 188 10.70 6.24 4.81
C ARG A 188 9.86 5.12 5.41
N VAL A 189 10.51 3.99 5.65
CA VAL A 189 9.90 2.85 6.32
C VAL A 189 10.59 2.65 7.67
N THR A 190 9.80 2.52 8.73
CA THR A 190 10.29 2.10 10.05
C THR A 190 10.60 0.61 9.99
N GLU A 191 11.87 0.26 9.89
CA GLU A 191 12.34 -1.11 9.62
C GLU A 191 11.83 -2.13 10.67
N ARG A 192 11.81 -1.74 11.96
CA ARG A 192 11.26 -2.57 13.01
C ARG A 192 9.78 -2.91 12.74
N THR A 193 8.95 -1.90 12.43
CA THR A 193 7.52 -2.12 12.17
C THR A 193 7.34 -3.04 10.96
N ARG A 194 8.11 -2.82 9.90
CA ARG A 194 8.09 -3.69 8.71
C ARG A 194 8.42 -5.14 9.09
N ALA A 195 9.50 -5.35 9.81
CA ALA A 195 9.93 -6.69 10.22
C ALA A 195 8.90 -7.37 11.14
N ASP A 196 8.42 -6.68 12.17
CA ASP A 196 7.51 -7.24 13.15
C ASP A 196 6.15 -7.59 12.54
N VAL A 197 5.60 -6.77 11.63
CA VAL A 197 4.36 -7.07 10.91
C VAL A 197 4.51 -8.34 10.08
N TRP A 198 5.54 -8.44 9.25
CA TRP A 198 5.74 -9.62 8.42
C TRP A 198 6.05 -10.88 9.23
N ASN A 199 6.79 -10.76 10.33
CA ASN A 199 7.05 -11.87 11.24
C ASN A 199 5.78 -12.35 11.94
N SER A 200 4.89 -11.44 12.33
CA SER A 200 3.62 -11.78 12.99
C SER A 200 2.63 -12.53 12.08
N LEU A 201 2.73 -12.37 10.76
CA LEU A 201 1.95 -13.13 9.79
C LEU A 201 2.41 -14.60 9.68
N GLY A 202 3.71 -14.85 9.87
CA GLY A 202 4.27 -16.20 9.75
C GLY A 202 4.09 -16.81 8.36
N ASP A 203 3.74 -18.10 8.32
CA ASP A 203 3.39 -18.83 7.09
C ASP A 203 1.88 -18.72 6.85
N TYR A 204 1.48 -17.59 6.31
CA TYR A 204 0.07 -17.26 6.12
C TYR A 204 -0.47 -17.66 4.74
N ASP A 205 -1.74 -18.06 4.72
CA ASP A 205 -2.59 -18.18 3.52
C ASP A 205 -4.03 -17.85 3.91
N ILE A 206 -4.51 -16.68 3.47
CA ILE A 206 -5.86 -16.19 3.78
C ILE A 206 -6.88 -16.47 2.67
N ARG A 207 -6.49 -17.14 1.60
CA ARG A 207 -7.39 -17.44 0.46
C ARG A 207 -8.62 -18.25 0.86
N PRO A 208 -8.55 -19.24 1.78
CA PRO A 208 -9.74 -19.97 2.23
C PRO A 208 -10.77 -19.05 2.92
N GLN A 209 -10.32 -18.06 3.69
CA GLN A 209 -11.19 -17.11 4.36
C GLN A 209 -11.78 -16.11 3.36
N LEU A 210 -10.97 -15.60 2.40
CA LEU A 210 -11.44 -14.68 1.36
C LEU A 210 -12.58 -15.26 0.52
N ARG A 211 -12.55 -16.56 0.20
CA ARG A 211 -13.61 -17.24 -0.55
C ARG A 211 -14.98 -17.25 0.14
N GLN A 212 -15.03 -16.97 1.42
CA GLN A 212 -16.27 -16.90 2.21
C GLN A 212 -16.87 -15.49 2.22
N LEU A 213 -16.15 -14.49 1.70
CA LEU A 213 -16.62 -13.11 1.67
C LEU A 213 -17.50 -12.87 0.43
N THR A 214 -18.53 -12.04 0.63
CA THR A 214 -19.44 -11.58 -0.45
C THR A 214 -19.41 -10.07 -0.58
N ILE A 215 -18.24 -9.48 -0.30
CA ILE A 215 -18.02 -8.03 -0.30
C ILE A 215 -17.70 -7.58 -1.74
N PRO A 216 -18.43 -6.59 -2.30
CA PRO A 216 -18.05 -6.00 -3.58
C PRO A 216 -16.59 -5.58 -3.58
N SER A 217 -15.81 -6.11 -4.52
CA SER A 217 -14.36 -5.93 -4.53
C SER A 217 -13.85 -5.63 -5.93
N LEU A 218 -12.82 -4.79 -6.01
CA LEU A 218 -12.02 -4.53 -7.20
C LEU A 218 -10.56 -4.87 -6.88
N VAL A 219 -9.91 -5.59 -7.77
CA VAL A 219 -8.44 -5.74 -7.78
C VAL A 219 -7.90 -4.98 -8.99
N PHE A 220 -7.12 -3.94 -8.74
CA PHE A 220 -6.40 -3.16 -9.76
C PHE A 220 -4.90 -3.48 -9.67
N HIS A 221 -4.29 -3.92 -10.79
CA HIS A 221 -2.90 -4.40 -10.77
C HIS A 221 -2.17 -4.05 -12.07
N GLY A 222 -0.87 -3.76 -11.99
CA GLY A 222 -0.02 -3.56 -13.17
C GLY A 222 0.46 -4.89 -13.73
N ASP A 223 0.54 -5.05 -15.06
CA ASP A 223 1.00 -6.29 -15.72
C ASP A 223 2.50 -6.55 -15.51
N ASP A 224 3.27 -5.50 -15.20
CA ASP A 224 4.71 -5.56 -14.90
C ASP A 224 5.02 -5.28 -13.42
N ASP A 225 4.06 -5.48 -12.50
CA ASP A 225 4.28 -5.39 -11.07
C ASP A 225 5.23 -6.52 -10.61
N PRO A 226 6.25 -6.27 -9.77
CA PRO A 226 7.03 -7.34 -9.14
C PRO A 226 6.18 -8.29 -8.28
N ILE A 227 5.02 -7.87 -7.76
CA ILE A 227 4.01 -8.79 -7.24
C ILE A 227 3.46 -9.59 -8.42
N PRO A 228 3.54 -10.94 -8.38
CA PRO A 228 3.08 -11.75 -9.51
C PRO A 228 1.64 -11.47 -9.91
N LEU A 229 1.37 -11.27 -11.21
CA LEU A 229 0.00 -11.08 -11.73
C LEU A 229 -0.92 -12.23 -11.33
N GLU A 230 -0.38 -13.46 -11.28
CA GLU A 230 -1.11 -14.66 -10.83
C GLU A 230 -1.52 -14.56 -9.35
N ALA A 231 -0.76 -13.84 -8.52
CA ALA A 231 -1.12 -13.62 -7.12
C ALA A 231 -2.28 -12.63 -6.98
N ALA A 232 -2.29 -11.58 -7.81
CA ALA A 232 -3.40 -10.63 -7.88
C ALA A 232 -4.67 -11.30 -8.43
N GLY A 233 -4.55 -12.09 -9.51
CA GLY A 233 -5.65 -12.88 -10.08
C GLY A 233 -6.24 -13.87 -9.06
N ALA A 234 -5.40 -14.57 -8.30
CA ALA A 234 -5.86 -15.49 -7.25
C ALA A 234 -6.61 -14.76 -6.13
N ALA A 235 -6.23 -13.53 -5.78
CA ALA A 235 -6.98 -12.71 -4.82
C ALA A 235 -8.35 -12.30 -5.41
N ALA A 236 -8.38 -11.89 -6.68
CA ALA A 236 -9.61 -11.54 -7.39
C ALA A 236 -10.58 -12.73 -7.48
N ASP A 237 -10.08 -13.91 -7.85
CA ASP A 237 -10.87 -15.15 -7.90
C ASP A 237 -11.46 -15.51 -6.52
N CYS A 238 -10.66 -15.39 -5.45
CA CYS A 238 -11.13 -15.70 -4.09
C CYS A 238 -12.23 -14.74 -3.62
N LEU A 239 -12.17 -13.48 -4.01
CA LEU A 239 -13.12 -12.43 -3.64
C LEU A 239 -14.29 -12.29 -4.63
N HIS A 240 -14.27 -13.03 -5.74
CA HIS A 240 -15.18 -12.80 -6.89
C HIS A 240 -15.18 -11.33 -7.33
N ALA A 241 -13.98 -10.72 -7.34
CA ALA A 241 -13.79 -9.30 -7.57
C ALA A 241 -13.76 -8.95 -9.06
N ASP A 242 -14.15 -7.71 -9.39
CA ASP A 242 -13.75 -7.11 -10.66
C ASP A 242 -12.22 -7.09 -10.73
N PHE A 243 -11.62 -7.62 -11.81
CA PHE A 243 -10.16 -7.65 -11.96
C PHE A 243 -9.73 -6.78 -13.14
N HIS A 244 -8.97 -5.74 -12.83
CA HIS A 244 -8.45 -4.79 -13.82
C HIS A 244 -6.93 -4.85 -13.87
N VAL A 245 -6.37 -5.00 -15.07
CA VAL A 245 -4.92 -5.07 -15.32
C VAL A 245 -4.50 -3.89 -16.17
N ALA A 246 -3.71 -3.00 -15.60
CA ALA A 246 -3.11 -1.88 -16.31
C ALA A 246 -1.86 -2.35 -17.06
N HIS A 247 -1.75 -2.00 -18.36
CA HIS A 247 -0.62 -2.39 -19.21
C HIS A 247 0.55 -1.42 -19.04
N ASP A 248 1.77 -1.93 -19.27
CA ASP A 248 3.03 -1.18 -19.14
C ASP A 248 3.11 -0.47 -17.77
N CYS A 249 2.63 -1.14 -16.73
CA CYS A 249 2.47 -0.61 -15.39
C CYS A 249 3.08 -1.55 -14.33
N GLY A 250 3.93 -0.99 -13.49
CA GLY A 250 4.52 -1.68 -12.35
C GLY A 250 3.65 -1.61 -11.10
N HIS A 251 4.32 -1.53 -9.93
CA HIS A 251 3.69 -1.53 -8.61
C HIS A 251 3.01 -0.20 -8.25
N VAL A 252 3.21 0.87 -9.02
CA VAL A 252 2.81 2.24 -8.67
C VAL A 252 1.79 2.80 -9.69
N PRO A 253 0.60 2.16 -9.84
CA PRO A 253 -0.36 2.51 -10.89
C PRO A 253 -0.90 3.94 -10.75
N TYR A 254 -1.00 4.49 -9.55
CA TYR A 254 -1.39 5.88 -9.31
C TYR A 254 -0.35 6.92 -9.81
N VAL A 255 0.80 6.43 -10.34
CA VAL A 255 1.81 7.24 -11.05
C VAL A 255 1.91 6.79 -12.51
N GLU A 256 2.02 5.47 -12.78
CA GLU A 256 2.30 4.97 -14.13
C GLU A 256 1.05 4.87 -15.03
N ALA A 257 -0.10 4.54 -14.45
CA ALA A 257 -1.38 4.41 -15.15
C ALA A 257 -2.43 5.36 -14.51
N PHE A 258 -2.06 6.61 -14.25
CA PHE A 258 -2.81 7.55 -13.40
C PHE A 258 -4.26 7.77 -13.86
N GLU A 259 -4.51 8.04 -15.14
CA GLU A 259 -5.89 8.29 -15.63
C GLU A 259 -6.75 7.02 -15.51
N GLU A 260 -6.21 5.88 -15.88
CA GLU A 260 -6.87 4.58 -15.79
C GLU A 260 -7.15 4.21 -14.32
N PHE A 261 -6.18 4.40 -13.43
CA PHE A 261 -6.35 4.23 -11.99
C PHE A 261 -7.47 5.11 -11.45
N LYS A 262 -7.45 6.41 -11.77
CA LYS A 262 -8.45 7.37 -11.30
C LYS A 262 -9.86 7.01 -11.77
N ASP A 263 -10.00 6.65 -13.06
CA ASP A 263 -11.30 6.37 -13.65
C ASP A 263 -11.87 5.03 -13.15
N VAL A 264 -11.09 3.95 -13.19
CA VAL A 264 -11.56 2.61 -12.78
C VAL A 264 -11.83 2.53 -11.28
N VAL A 265 -10.88 3.00 -10.47
CA VAL A 265 -11.04 2.97 -9.00
C VAL A 265 -12.12 3.96 -8.57
N GLY A 266 -12.16 5.17 -9.15
CA GLY A 266 -13.16 6.19 -8.85
C GLY A 266 -14.58 5.72 -9.20
N GLU A 267 -14.78 5.10 -10.37
CA GLU A 267 -16.08 4.51 -10.74
C GLU A 267 -16.51 3.42 -9.76
N PHE A 268 -15.59 2.52 -9.41
CA PHE A 268 -15.88 1.44 -8.47
C PHE A 268 -16.28 1.97 -7.08
N LEU A 269 -15.59 2.98 -6.57
CA LEU A 269 -15.91 3.59 -5.27
C LEU A 269 -17.24 4.34 -5.29
N GLY A 270 -17.68 4.85 -6.43
CA GLY A 270 -18.94 5.59 -6.60
C GLY A 270 -20.20 4.73 -6.80
N ARG A 271 -20.04 3.42 -7.00
CA ARG A 271 -21.19 2.47 -7.11
C ARG A 271 -21.85 2.28 -5.76
#